data_edca497c981ccb327ea1da9d3d198025
#
_entry.id   edca497c981ccb327ea1da9d3d198025
#
_cell.length_a   1.000
_cell.length_b   1.000
_cell.length_c   1.000
_cell.angle_alpha   90.00
_cell.angle_beta   90.00
_cell.angle_gamma   90.00
#
_symmetry.space_group_name_H-M   'P 1'
#
loop_
_entity.id
_entity.type
_entity.pdbx_description
1 polymer ?
#
loop_
_entity_poly.entity_id
_entity_poly.type
_entity_poly.pdbx_seq_one_letter_code
_entity_poly.pdbx_strand_id
1 'polypeptide(L)'
;MSNIRRFLLGRGSTVAYAIMSAILAFVPEDMFKCGFIPCEWPDTTIIVLNRIWLFILIFVTVKIIYSFLRSRRNSVTLSDKTMTIKIEYGDLYEIKQGKKVIHFDECYTTTVGDKPEDIKPNSVCGQYLTRYPIDDMQSLLADAGIRSTSNSQYKNKSSYTPGTIVPRGDFLLMAFAKLDGKGRGNLKYDEYLAALNKLWEQVDCYHGTDDVYVPVLGSHITRFDKDLTQQELLDIMISSYRLSTRKLRNPNTLHIVCTKRDGFSLNNIFGVDK
;
A
#
# COMPACT_ATOMS: atom_id res chain seq x y z
N MET A 1 23.09 6.71 -12.43
CA MET A 1 23.22 8.00 -11.70
C MET A 1 22.16 8.22 -10.61
N SER A 2 20.98 7.62 -10.65
CA SER A 2 19.89 7.86 -9.68
C SER A 2 20.17 7.34 -8.26
N ASN A 3 20.82 6.18 -8.09
CA ASN A 3 21.04 5.56 -6.78
C ASN A 3 22.09 6.27 -5.93
N ILE A 4 23.18 6.74 -6.52
CA ILE A 4 24.24 7.49 -5.82
C ILE A 4 23.69 8.85 -5.38
N ARG A 5 22.92 9.55 -6.21
CA ARG A 5 22.30 10.81 -5.87
C ARG A 5 21.27 10.67 -4.73
N ARG A 6 20.46 9.62 -4.73
CA ARG A 6 19.55 9.28 -3.61
C ARG A 6 20.30 8.94 -2.33
N PHE A 7 21.43 8.26 -2.45
CA PHE A 7 22.27 7.93 -1.30
C PHE A 7 22.87 9.18 -0.66
N LEU A 8 23.35 10.13 -1.45
CA LEU A 8 24.02 11.35 -0.96
C LEU A 8 23.08 12.48 -0.57
N LEU A 9 21.88 12.59 -1.17
CA LEU A 9 20.95 13.73 -0.99
C LEU A 9 19.62 13.34 -0.30
N GLY A 10 19.46 12.10 0.15
CA GLY A 10 18.27 11.69 0.89
C GLY A 10 18.20 12.26 2.32
N ARG A 11 17.00 12.31 2.94
CA ARG A 11 16.78 12.84 4.31
C ARG A 11 17.79 12.33 5.34
N GLY A 12 18.18 11.05 5.30
CA GLY A 12 19.21 10.52 6.20
C GLY A 12 20.58 11.15 6.01
N SER A 13 20.92 11.62 4.81
CA SER A 13 22.18 12.34 4.53
C SER A 13 22.12 13.76 5.03
N THR A 14 20.98 14.44 4.89
CA THR A 14 20.78 15.80 5.44
C THR A 14 20.94 15.79 6.96
N VAL A 15 20.39 14.78 7.65
CA VAL A 15 20.59 14.62 9.11
C VAL A 15 22.06 14.36 9.44
N ALA A 16 22.75 13.50 8.70
CA ALA A 16 24.17 13.23 8.89
C ALA A 16 25.01 14.50 8.71
N TYR A 17 24.75 15.30 7.68
CA TYR A 17 25.45 16.56 7.44
C TYR A 17 25.18 17.59 8.56
N ALA A 18 23.94 17.69 9.06
CA ALA A 18 23.60 18.58 10.17
C ALA A 18 24.35 18.19 11.47
N ILE A 19 24.37 16.92 11.83
CA ILE A 19 25.10 16.39 12.99
C ILE A 19 26.60 16.67 12.84
N MET A 20 27.15 16.42 11.67
CA MET A 20 28.55 16.67 11.37
C MET A 20 28.92 18.15 11.51
N SER A 21 28.11 19.05 10.93
CA SER A 21 28.36 20.48 11.04
C SER A 21 28.37 20.95 12.49
N ALA A 22 27.45 20.43 13.30
CA ALA A 22 27.41 20.72 14.73
C ALA A 22 28.66 20.21 15.46
N ILE A 23 29.08 18.95 15.22
CA ILE A 23 30.28 18.40 15.87
C ILE A 23 31.54 19.20 15.48
N LEU A 24 31.73 19.49 14.19
CA LEU A 24 32.89 20.24 13.72
C LEU A 24 32.93 21.69 14.25
N ALA A 25 31.76 22.29 14.58
CA ALA A 25 31.69 23.63 15.15
C ALA A 25 32.10 23.67 16.66
N PHE A 26 31.86 22.57 17.38
CA PHE A 26 32.10 22.55 18.85
C PHE A 26 33.33 21.76 19.28
N VAL A 27 33.90 20.90 18.43
CA VAL A 27 35.09 20.11 18.78
C VAL A 27 36.35 20.88 18.42
N PRO A 28 37.22 21.19 19.41
CA PRO A 28 38.49 21.87 19.16
C PRO A 28 39.42 21.07 18.24
N GLU A 29 40.23 21.76 17.46
CA GLU A 29 41.16 21.13 16.51
C GLU A 29 42.16 20.21 17.19
N ASP A 30 42.60 20.55 18.39
CA ASP A 30 43.58 19.79 19.16
C ASP A 30 43.11 18.36 19.50
N MET A 31 41.82 18.15 19.61
CA MET A 31 41.26 16.80 19.82
C MET A 31 41.47 15.87 18.62
N PHE A 32 41.71 16.41 17.43
CA PHE A 32 41.97 15.63 16.23
C PHE A 32 43.47 15.31 16.04
N LYS A 33 44.37 15.84 16.88
CA LYS A 33 45.79 15.51 16.89
C LYS A 33 46.06 14.11 17.50
N CYS A 34 45.30 13.75 18.55
CA CYS A 34 45.38 12.43 19.21
C CYS A 34 44.34 11.51 18.57
N GLY A 35 44.61 10.93 17.44
CA GLY A 35 43.56 10.35 16.70
C GLY A 35 43.69 8.87 16.40
N PHE A 36 42.74 8.41 15.62
CA PHE A 36 42.49 7.02 15.21
C PHE A 36 43.57 6.45 14.29
N ILE A 37 44.47 7.29 13.74
CA ILE A 37 45.52 6.89 12.83
C ILE A 37 46.87 7.21 13.49
N PRO A 38 47.61 6.18 13.95
CA PRO A 38 48.97 6.38 14.44
C PRO A 38 49.91 6.53 13.21
N CYS A 39 50.32 7.76 12.93
CA CYS A 39 51.24 8.03 11.83
C CYS A 39 52.28 9.08 12.22
N GLU A 40 53.50 8.93 11.71
CA GLU A 40 54.58 9.92 11.80
C GLU A 40 54.40 11.08 10.78
N TRP A 41 53.19 11.46 10.49
CA TRP A 41 52.85 12.49 9.50
C TRP A 41 52.70 13.86 10.19
N PRO A 42 52.84 14.95 9.44
CA PRO A 42 52.62 16.30 9.99
C PRO A 42 51.27 16.45 10.64
N ASP A 43 51.18 17.13 11.78
CA ASP A 43 49.95 17.34 12.57
C ASP A 43 48.76 17.81 11.74
N THR A 44 49.00 18.71 10.79
CA THR A 44 47.91 19.22 9.90
C THR A 44 47.31 18.13 9.05
N THR A 45 48.13 17.20 8.56
CA THR A 45 47.65 16.06 7.73
C THR A 45 46.83 15.09 8.60
N ILE A 46 47.32 14.79 9.80
CA ILE A 46 46.65 13.92 10.78
C ILE A 46 45.27 14.49 11.14
N ILE A 47 45.18 15.78 11.42
CA ILE A 47 43.91 16.50 11.76
C ILE A 47 42.90 16.33 10.60
N VAL A 48 43.31 16.57 9.35
CA VAL A 48 42.45 16.46 8.19
C VAL A 48 41.96 15.02 7.99
N LEU A 49 42.87 14.04 8.10
CA LEU A 49 42.51 12.61 7.95
C LEU A 49 41.55 12.14 9.04
N ASN A 50 41.79 12.55 10.30
CA ASN A 50 40.91 12.20 11.42
C ASN A 50 39.50 12.83 11.28
N ARG A 51 39.41 14.06 10.76
CA ARG A 51 38.12 14.70 10.44
C ARG A 51 37.37 13.94 9.33
N ILE A 52 38.08 13.54 8.26
CA ILE A 52 37.48 12.75 7.17
C ILE A 52 37.00 11.38 7.71
N TRP A 53 37.81 10.74 8.56
CA TRP A 53 37.47 9.44 9.16
C TRP A 53 36.22 9.55 10.06
N LEU A 54 36.19 10.55 10.91
CA LEU A 54 35.02 10.84 11.76
C LEU A 54 33.77 11.14 10.91
N PHE A 55 33.93 11.87 9.81
CA PHE A 55 32.86 12.12 8.85
C PHE A 55 32.29 10.83 8.30
N ILE A 56 33.14 9.96 7.78
CA ILE A 56 32.71 8.67 7.21
C ILE A 56 32.01 7.83 8.29
N LEU A 57 32.57 7.76 9.49
CA LEU A 57 32.00 6.99 10.59
C LEU A 57 30.59 7.48 10.98
N ILE A 58 30.42 8.78 11.19
CA ILE A 58 29.12 9.38 11.53
C ILE A 58 28.13 9.17 10.38
N PHE A 59 28.56 9.43 9.14
CA PHE A 59 27.71 9.26 7.97
C PHE A 59 27.19 7.82 7.82
N VAL A 60 28.07 6.83 7.96
CA VAL A 60 27.69 5.41 7.88
C VAL A 60 26.79 5.03 9.05
N THR A 61 27.11 5.46 10.29
CA THR A 61 26.32 5.15 11.48
C THR A 61 24.90 5.73 11.36
N VAL A 62 24.77 7.01 10.99
CA VAL A 62 23.46 7.63 10.79
C VAL A 62 22.68 6.94 9.69
N LYS A 63 23.33 6.53 8.60
CA LYS A 63 22.68 5.76 7.52
C LYS A 63 22.18 4.40 7.98
N ILE A 64 22.95 3.69 8.78
CA ILE A 64 22.55 2.38 9.34
C ILE A 64 21.34 2.56 10.26
N ILE A 65 21.40 3.52 11.20
CA ILE A 65 20.29 3.82 12.12
C ILE A 65 19.04 4.23 11.34
N TYR A 66 19.17 5.13 10.38
CA TYR A 66 18.05 5.59 9.56
C TYR A 66 17.44 4.44 8.74
N SER A 67 18.27 3.57 8.15
CA SER A 67 17.82 2.38 7.42
C SER A 67 17.08 1.41 8.34
N PHE A 68 17.59 1.19 9.54
CA PHE A 68 16.97 0.32 10.53
C PHE A 68 15.61 0.87 11.02
N LEU A 69 15.52 2.15 11.34
CA LEU A 69 14.27 2.80 11.72
C LEU A 69 13.25 2.75 10.57
N ARG A 70 13.71 2.95 9.34
CA ARG A 70 12.88 2.87 8.15
C ARG A 70 12.38 1.45 7.87
N SER A 71 13.19 0.43 8.12
CA SER A 71 12.79 -0.97 7.93
C SER A 71 11.72 -1.45 8.90
N ARG A 72 11.59 -0.79 10.07
CA ARG A 72 10.58 -1.07 11.09
C ARG A 72 9.27 -0.31 10.90
N ARG A 73 9.14 0.47 9.83
CA ARG A 73 7.93 1.24 9.57
C ARG A 73 6.77 0.29 9.24
N ASN A 74 5.72 0.33 10.05
CA ASN A 74 4.51 -0.49 9.85
C ASN A 74 3.38 0.29 9.16
N SER A 75 3.47 1.61 9.08
CA SER A 75 2.47 2.44 8.39
C SER A 75 3.07 3.71 7.81
N VAL A 76 2.40 4.24 6.81
CA VAL A 76 2.70 5.53 6.15
C VAL A 76 1.40 6.30 6.00
N THR A 77 1.39 7.57 6.37
CA THR A 77 0.24 8.46 6.19
C THR A 77 0.57 9.50 5.13
N LEU A 78 -0.30 9.60 4.14
CA LEU A 78 -0.28 10.63 3.11
C LEU A 78 -1.50 11.52 3.35
N SER A 79 -1.26 12.75 3.77
CA SER A 79 -2.34 13.68 4.11
C SER A 79 -2.19 14.98 3.34
N ASP A 80 -3.30 15.51 2.89
CA ASP A 80 -3.42 16.88 2.41
C ASP A 80 -4.56 17.62 3.16
N LYS A 81 -4.91 18.83 2.71
CA LYS A 81 -5.95 19.65 3.38
C LYS A 81 -7.34 18.99 3.40
N THR A 82 -7.62 18.07 2.48
CA THR A 82 -8.98 17.55 2.23
C THR A 82 -9.13 16.08 2.50
N MET A 83 -8.05 15.31 2.46
CA MET A 83 -8.08 13.85 2.58
C MET A 83 -6.89 13.30 3.35
N THR A 84 -7.08 12.13 3.93
CA THR A 84 -6.03 11.35 4.57
C THR A 84 -6.07 9.91 4.04
N ILE A 85 -4.91 9.41 3.57
CA ILE A 85 -4.71 8.01 3.19
C ILE A 85 -3.68 7.43 4.15
N LYS A 86 -4.03 6.37 4.85
CA LYS A 86 -3.09 5.60 5.68
C LYS A 86 -2.82 4.26 5.02
N ILE A 87 -1.58 3.97 4.74
CA ILE A 87 -1.14 2.68 4.19
C ILE A 87 -0.45 1.93 5.32
N GLU A 88 -0.88 0.70 5.61
CA GLU A 88 -0.39 -0.04 6.75
C GLU A 88 -0.34 -1.55 6.49
N TYR A 89 0.60 -2.22 7.14
CA TYR A 89 0.60 -3.68 7.20
C TYR A 89 -0.42 -4.14 8.24
N GLY A 90 -1.27 -5.09 7.87
CA GLY A 90 -2.27 -5.63 8.78
C GLY A 90 -3.11 -6.75 8.18
N ASP A 91 -3.98 -7.29 9.01
CA ASP A 91 -5.07 -8.18 8.60
C ASP A 91 -6.39 -7.39 8.65
N LEU A 92 -7.11 -7.39 7.54
CA LEU A 92 -8.39 -6.71 7.41
C LEU A 92 -9.42 -7.19 8.45
N TYR A 93 -9.31 -8.45 8.88
CA TYR A 93 -10.24 -9.08 9.82
C TYR A 93 -9.92 -8.82 11.29
N GLU A 94 -8.73 -8.31 11.62
CA GLU A 94 -8.39 -7.87 12.97
C GLU A 94 -8.90 -6.45 13.27
N ILE A 95 -9.34 -5.72 12.25
CA ILE A 95 -9.85 -4.36 12.37
C ILE A 95 -11.27 -4.40 12.94
N LYS A 96 -11.47 -3.76 14.09
CA LYS A 96 -12.74 -3.81 14.82
C LYS A 96 -13.78 -2.78 14.33
N GLN A 97 -13.34 -1.61 13.86
CA GLN A 97 -14.20 -0.49 13.49
C GLN A 97 -13.99 -0.08 12.05
N GLY A 98 -14.97 0.59 11.44
CA GLY A 98 -14.91 1.10 10.07
C GLY A 98 -15.38 0.11 9.01
N LYS A 99 -15.61 0.62 7.82
CA LYS A 99 -16.09 -0.17 6.66
C LYS A 99 -14.93 -0.91 6.00
N LYS A 100 -15.15 -2.15 5.62
CA LYS A 100 -14.14 -3.06 5.04
C LYS A 100 -14.54 -3.49 3.66
N VAL A 101 -13.72 -3.20 2.65
CA VAL A 101 -13.97 -3.63 1.27
C VAL A 101 -13.51 -5.07 1.09
N ILE A 102 -14.44 -5.93 0.67
CA ILE A 102 -14.19 -7.34 0.33
C ILE A 102 -14.44 -7.51 -1.17
N HIS A 103 -13.41 -7.83 -1.93
CA HIS A 103 -13.53 -7.99 -3.37
C HIS A 103 -13.89 -9.41 -3.76
N PHE A 104 -14.98 -9.54 -4.52
CA PHE A 104 -15.50 -10.73 -5.16
C PHE A 104 -15.11 -10.77 -6.64
N ASP A 105 -15.48 -11.85 -7.33
CA ASP A 105 -15.56 -11.83 -8.78
C ASP A 105 -16.79 -11.05 -9.30
N GLU A 106 -16.88 -10.87 -10.62
CA GLU A 106 -17.98 -10.14 -11.26
C GLU A 106 -19.37 -10.79 -11.07
N CYS A 107 -19.43 -12.05 -10.67
CA CYS A 107 -20.67 -12.80 -10.46
C CYS A 107 -21.06 -12.90 -8.98
N TYR A 108 -20.26 -12.33 -8.06
CA TYR A 108 -20.41 -12.50 -6.62
C TYR A 108 -20.49 -13.98 -6.20
N THR A 109 -19.59 -14.81 -6.71
CA THR A 109 -19.52 -16.23 -6.36
C THR A 109 -19.29 -16.40 -4.86
N THR A 110 -20.09 -17.27 -4.21
CA THR A 110 -20.03 -17.55 -2.77
C THR A 110 -19.47 -18.93 -2.46
N THR A 111 -19.27 -19.78 -3.46
CA THR A 111 -18.71 -21.12 -3.27
C THR A 111 -17.22 -21.04 -2.99
N VAL A 112 -16.81 -21.52 -1.79
CA VAL A 112 -15.41 -21.62 -1.39
C VAL A 112 -14.91 -23.03 -1.66
N GLY A 113 -13.76 -23.19 -2.32
CA GLY A 113 -13.20 -24.50 -2.66
C GLY A 113 -11.91 -24.45 -3.46
N ASP A 114 -11.51 -25.62 -3.96
CA ASP A 114 -10.24 -25.80 -4.68
C ASP A 114 -10.35 -25.76 -6.20
N LYS A 115 -11.55 -25.81 -6.75
CA LYS A 115 -11.76 -25.76 -8.20
C LYS A 115 -11.33 -24.40 -8.78
N PRO A 116 -11.01 -24.31 -10.07
CA PRO A 116 -10.60 -23.02 -10.69
C PRO A 116 -11.62 -21.90 -10.54
N GLU A 117 -12.90 -22.25 -10.56
CA GLU A 117 -14.04 -21.34 -10.43
C GLU A 117 -14.44 -21.01 -8.99
N ASP A 118 -13.90 -21.73 -8.01
CA ASP A 118 -14.23 -21.52 -6.61
C ASP A 118 -13.37 -20.37 -6.02
N ILE A 119 -13.96 -19.68 -5.07
CA ILE A 119 -13.22 -18.69 -4.25
C ILE A 119 -12.21 -19.44 -3.39
N LYS A 120 -10.94 -19.05 -3.47
CA LYS A 120 -9.88 -19.71 -2.69
C LYS A 120 -10.00 -19.40 -1.21
N PRO A 121 -9.94 -20.43 -0.32
CA PRO A 121 -10.13 -20.25 1.13
C PRO A 121 -9.20 -19.20 1.75
N ASN A 122 -7.96 -19.12 1.28
CA ASN A 122 -6.94 -18.19 1.79
C ASN A 122 -7.04 -16.77 1.19
N SER A 123 -7.96 -16.52 0.25
CA SER A 123 -8.21 -15.19 -0.28
C SER A 123 -8.98 -14.33 0.74
N VAL A 124 -8.93 -13.01 0.59
CA VAL A 124 -9.75 -12.09 1.41
C VAL A 124 -11.24 -12.47 1.31
N CYS A 125 -11.75 -12.72 0.11
CA CYS A 125 -13.13 -13.15 -0.10
C CYS A 125 -13.44 -14.51 0.56
N GLY A 126 -12.55 -15.50 0.40
CA GLY A 126 -12.75 -16.85 0.99
C GLY A 126 -12.77 -16.81 2.52
N GLN A 127 -11.87 -16.07 3.13
CA GLN A 127 -11.86 -15.84 4.58
C GLN A 127 -13.13 -15.12 5.05
N TYR A 128 -13.63 -14.16 4.25
CA TYR A 128 -14.90 -13.49 4.53
C TYR A 128 -16.06 -14.49 4.53
N LEU A 129 -16.21 -15.25 3.45
CA LEU A 129 -17.32 -16.22 3.29
C LEU A 129 -17.30 -17.31 4.36
N THR A 130 -16.12 -17.73 4.82
CA THR A 130 -15.98 -18.69 5.91
C THR A 130 -16.47 -18.13 7.26
N ARG A 131 -16.20 -16.84 7.53
CA ARG A 131 -16.59 -16.19 8.81
C ARG A 131 -18.01 -15.64 8.79
N TYR A 132 -18.48 -15.20 7.63
CA TYR A 132 -19.75 -14.53 7.40
C TYR A 132 -20.47 -15.14 6.20
N PRO A 133 -20.97 -16.37 6.28
CA PRO A 133 -21.64 -17.03 5.17
C PRO A 133 -22.78 -16.19 4.58
N ILE A 134 -22.99 -16.32 3.28
CA ILE A 134 -24.09 -15.69 2.55
C ILE A 134 -24.92 -16.81 1.94
N ASP A 135 -26.13 -16.98 2.46
CA ASP A 135 -27.04 -18.04 2.00
C ASP A 135 -27.66 -17.68 0.65
N ASP A 136 -28.05 -16.43 0.47
CA ASP A 136 -28.64 -15.91 -0.77
C ASP A 136 -28.03 -14.57 -1.18
N MET A 137 -27.05 -14.62 -2.08
CA MET A 137 -26.42 -13.44 -2.65
C MET A 137 -27.38 -12.67 -3.57
N GLN A 138 -28.31 -13.35 -4.23
CA GLN A 138 -29.22 -12.69 -5.16
C GLN A 138 -30.23 -11.82 -4.42
N SER A 139 -30.73 -12.28 -3.28
CA SER A 139 -31.58 -11.46 -2.40
C SER A 139 -30.82 -10.23 -1.92
N LEU A 140 -29.57 -10.40 -1.49
CA LEU A 140 -28.74 -9.28 -1.02
C LEU A 140 -28.50 -8.22 -2.12
N LEU A 141 -28.27 -8.65 -3.35
CA LEU A 141 -28.13 -7.78 -4.51
C LEU A 141 -29.44 -7.05 -4.85
N ALA A 142 -30.56 -7.75 -4.81
CA ALA A 142 -31.88 -7.19 -5.06
C ALA A 142 -32.27 -6.14 -3.99
N ASP A 143 -32.04 -6.43 -2.72
CA ASP A 143 -32.30 -5.52 -1.60
C ASP A 143 -31.45 -4.24 -1.70
N ALA A 144 -30.22 -4.36 -2.21
CA ALA A 144 -29.37 -3.21 -2.51
C ALA A 144 -29.74 -2.48 -3.82
N GLY A 145 -30.75 -2.93 -4.56
CA GLY A 145 -31.19 -2.35 -5.82
C GLY A 145 -30.18 -2.53 -6.97
N ILE A 146 -29.26 -3.52 -6.87
CA ILE A 146 -28.19 -3.73 -7.82
C ILE A 146 -28.65 -4.74 -8.88
N ARG A 147 -28.57 -4.33 -10.14
CA ARG A 147 -28.93 -5.17 -11.29
C ARG A 147 -27.69 -5.63 -12.06
N SER A 148 -27.75 -6.83 -12.61
CA SER A 148 -26.71 -7.31 -13.53
C SER A 148 -26.62 -6.39 -14.74
N THR A 149 -25.38 -6.18 -15.22
CA THR A 149 -25.10 -5.30 -16.37
C THR A 149 -24.82 -6.09 -17.63
N SER A 150 -24.42 -7.34 -17.50
CA SER A 150 -24.06 -8.24 -18.61
C SER A 150 -24.04 -9.69 -18.12
N ASN A 151 -23.64 -10.59 -19.01
CA ASN A 151 -23.38 -11.97 -18.67
C ASN A 151 -21.86 -12.25 -18.72
N SER A 152 -21.37 -12.99 -17.75
CA SER A 152 -20.00 -13.45 -17.68
C SER A 152 -19.67 -14.47 -18.79
N GLN A 153 -18.43 -14.50 -19.22
CA GLN A 153 -17.92 -15.56 -20.08
C GLN A 153 -17.99 -16.94 -19.41
N TYR A 154 -18.01 -16.98 -18.09
CA TYR A 154 -18.12 -18.21 -17.32
C TYR A 154 -19.59 -18.63 -17.18
N LYS A 155 -19.97 -19.70 -17.89
CA LYS A 155 -21.30 -20.32 -17.83
C LYS A 155 -22.46 -19.33 -18.03
N ASN A 156 -22.24 -18.21 -18.70
CA ASN A 156 -23.25 -17.18 -18.98
C ASN A 156 -23.99 -16.67 -17.71
N LYS A 157 -23.30 -16.67 -16.55
CA LYS A 157 -23.87 -16.18 -15.29
C LYS A 157 -24.07 -14.66 -15.34
N SER A 158 -25.07 -14.17 -14.61
CA SER A 158 -25.24 -12.72 -14.40
C SER A 158 -23.98 -12.10 -13.85
N SER A 159 -23.50 -11.04 -14.48
CA SER A 159 -22.29 -10.31 -14.07
C SER A 159 -22.59 -8.86 -13.77
N TYR A 160 -21.78 -8.29 -12.91
CA TYR A 160 -21.89 -6.93 -12.37
C TYR A 160 -20.64 -6.14 -12.70
N THR A 161 -20.80 -4.88 -13.01
CA THR A 161 -19.66 -4.03 -13.38
C THR A 161 -18.62 -4.00 -12.27
N PRO A 162 -17.34 -4.25 -12.54
CA PRO A 162 -16.26 -4.11 -11.56
C PRO A 162 -16.31 -2.74 -10.85
N GLY A 163 -16.14 -2.74 -9.54
CA GLY A 163 -16.30 -1.55 -8.69
C GLY A 163 -17.68 -1.37 -8.08
N THR A 164 -18.70 -2.16 -8.49
CA THR A 164 -20.02 -2.13 -7.86
C THR A 164 -19.94 -2.69 -6.44
N ILE A 165 -20.56 -2.02 -5.47
CA ILE A 165 -20.55 -2.40 -4.05
C ILE A 165 -21.94 -2.78 -3.58
N VAL A 166 -22.02 -3.89 -2.85
CA VAL A 166 -23.19 -4.31 -2.05
C VAL A 166 -22.84 -4.06 -0.58
N PRO A 167 -23.53 -3.14 0.11
CA PRO A 167 -23.29 -2.92 1.54
C PRO A 167 -23.89 -4.07 2.37
N ARG A 168 -23.12 -4.58 3.35
CA ARG A 168 -23.59 -5.59 4.32
C ARG A 168 -22.98 -5.29 5.69
N GLY A 169 -23.66 -4.53 6.50
CA GLY A 169 -23.14 -4.09 7.81
C GLY A 169 -21.85 -3.28 7.65
N ASP A 170 -20.78 -3.76 8.28
CA ASP A 170 -19.45 -3.13 8.18
C ASP A 170 -18.65 -3.57 6.95
N PHE A 171 -19.24 -4.40 6.10
CA PHE A 171 -18.57 -4.89 4.90
C PHE A 171 -19.17 -4.26 3.65
N LEU A 172 -18.28 -3.89 2.73
CA LEU A 172 -18.59 -3.39 1.40
C LEU A 172 -18.14 -4.45 0.39
N LEU A 173 -19.10 -5.27 -0.07
CA LEU A 173 -18.81 -6.39 -0.98
C LEU A 173 -18.71 -5.84 -2.40
N MET A 174 -17.55 -5.96 -3.03
CA MET A 174 -17.23 -5.33 -4.30
C MET A 174 -17.10 -6.36 -5.42
N ALA A 175 -17.84 -6.23 -6.52
CA ALA A 175 -17.53 -6.94 -7.77
C ALA A 175 -16.19 -6.44 -8.31
N PHE A 176 -15.26 -7.36 -8.65
CA PHE A 176 -13.93 -6.94 -9.08
C PHE A 176 -13.42 -7.74 -10.27
N ALA A 177 -12.98 -9.00 -10.09
CA ALA A 177 -12.36 -9.77 -11.15
C ALA A 177 -13.40 -10.31 -12.12
N LYS A 178 -13.18 -10.17 -13.42
CA LYS A 178 -13.98 -10.85 -14.46
C LYS A 178 -13.57 -12.31 -14.54
N LEU A 179 -14.50 -13.17 -14.91
CA LEU A 179 -14.25 -14.60 -15.05
C LEU A 179 -14.03 -14.98 -16.53
N ASP A 180 -12.93 -15.67 -16.83
CA ASP A 180 -12.72 -16.28 -18.15
C ASP A 180 -13.62 -17.51 -18.34
N GLY A 181 -13.64 -18.08 -19.55
CA GLY A 181 -14.46 -19.28 -19.86
C GLY A 181 -14.15 -20.51 -18.98
N LYS A 182 -13.05 -20.50 -18.21
CA LYS A 182 -12.65 -21.53 -17.24
C LYS A 182 -12.94 -21.14 -15.79
N GLY A 183 -13.59 -20.00 -15.56
CA GLY A 183 -13.91 -19.51 -14.22
C GLY A 183 -12.74 -18.88 -13.47
N ARG A 184 -11.65 -18.51 -14.15
CA ARG A 184 -10.49 -17.89 -13.50
C ARG A 184 -10.61 -16.38 -13.56
N GLY A 185 -10.31 -15.71 -12.45
CA GLY A 185 -10.35 -14.25 -12.34
C GLY A 185 -9.28 -13.57 -13.20
N ASN A 186 -9.68 -12.64 -14.03
CA ASN A 186 -8.82 -11.78 -14.83
C ASN A 186 -9.35 -10.35 -14.85
N LEU A 187 -8.48 -9.38 -15.18
CA LEU A 187 -8.87 -7.99 -15.37
C LEU A 187 -7.84 -7.30 -16.27
N LYS A 188 -8.29 -6.55 -17.26
CA LYS A 188 -7.39 -5.70 -18.05
C LYS A 188 -7.04 -4.44 -17.29
N TYR A 189 -5.91 -3.84 -17.62
CA TYR A 189 -5.44 -2.63 -16.95
C TYR A 189 -6.47 -1.49 -16.97
N ASP A 190 -7.09 -1.22 -18.11
CA ASP A 190 -8.10 -0.16 -18.23
C ASP A 190 -9.37 -0.48 -17.41
N GLU A 191 -9.74 -1.75 -17.33
CA GLU A 191 -10.85 -2.22 -16.51
C GLU A 191 -10.53 -2.07 -15.01
N TYR A 192 -9.27 -2.29 -14.62
CA TYR A 192 -8.81 -2.05 -13.26
C TYR A 192 -8.94 -0.58 -12.86
N LEU A 193 -8.50 0.34 -13.73
CA LEU A 193 -8.65 1.78 -13.49
C LEU A 193 -10.12 2.19 -13.40
N ALA A 194 -10.98 1.67 -14.28
CA ALA A 194 -12.42 1.92 -14.23
C ALA A 194 -13.05 1.37 -12.94
N ALA A 195 -12.64 0.16 -12.49
CA ALA A 195 -13.09 -0.43 -11.24
C ALA A 195 -12.67 0.39 -10.02
N LEU A 196 -11.44 0.93 -9.99
CA LEU A 196 -10.99 1.82 -8.93
C LEU A 196 -11.79 3.12 -8.89
N ASN A 197 -12.01 3.76 -10.04
CA ASN A 197 -12.81 4.99 -10.08
C ASN A 197 -14.23 4.76 -9.54
N LYS A 198 -14.86 3.66 -9.93
CA LYS A 198 -16.18 3.29 -9.42
C LYS A 198 -16.14 2.93 -7.93
N LEU A 199 -15.09 2.25 -7.47
CA LEU A 199 -14.88 1.97 -6.05
C LEU A 199 -14.87 3.25 -5.21
N TRP A 200 -14.09 4.27 -5.64
CA TRP A 200 -14.00 5.52 -4.89
C TRP A 200 -15.35 6.26 -4.82
N GLU A 201 -16.11 6.24 -5.92
CA GLU A 201 -17.48 6.78 -5.94
C GLU A 201 -18.40 6.03 -4.96
N GLN A 202 -18.38 4.71 -4.97
CA GLN A 202 -19.22 3.88 -4.11
C GLN A 202 -18.80 3.97 -2.63
N VAL A 203 -17.51 4.05 -2.35
CA VAL A 203 -16.98 4.26 -1.00
C VAL A 203 -17.47 5.60 -0.44
N ASP A 204 -17.44 6.69 -1.22
CA ASP A 204 -17.98 8.00 -0.83
C ASP A 204 -19.48 7.92 -0.49
N CYS A 205 -20.23 7.05 -1.17
CA CYS A 205 -21.65 6.85 -0.90
C CYS A 205 -21.94 6.02 0.35
N TYR A 206 -21.15 4.97 0.62
CA TYR A 206 -21.49 3.97 1.63
C TYR A 206 -20.66 4.03 2.92
N HIS A 207 -19.65 4.91 3.03
CA HIS A 207 -18.83 4.97 4.25
C HIS A 207 -19.58 5.56 5.47
N GLY A 208 -20.61 6.40 5.24
CA GLY A 208 -21.29 7.13 6.31
C GLY A 208 -20.33 8.11 7.00
N THR A 209 -20.01 7.85 8.26
CA THR A 209 -19.01 8.60 9.06
C THR A 209 -17.82 7.75 9.45
N ASP A 210 -17.67 6.58 8.83
CA ASP A 210 -16.63 5.62 9.19
C ASP A 210 -15.39 5.77 8.33
N ASP A 211 -14.25 5.37 8.86
CA ASP A 211 -13.04 5.07 8.09
C ASP A 211 -13.27 3.87 7.18
N VAL A 212 -12.57 3.82 6.05
CA VAL A 212 -12.71 2.72 5.09
C VAL A 212 -11.38 2.00 4.90
N TYR A 213 -11.44 0.68 5.00
CA TYR A 213 -10.29 -0.21 4.87
C TYR A 213 -10.40 -1.01 3.56
N VAL A 214 -9.41 -0.86 2.70
CA VAL A 214 -9.34 -1.51 1.39
C VAL A 214 -8.06 -2.33 1.30
N PRO A 215 -8.11 -3.62 0.98
CA PRO A 215 -6.89 -4.37 0.70
C PRO A 215 -6.28 -3.91 -0.63
N VAL A 216 -4.99 -4.20 -0.86
CA VAL A 216 -4.40 -3.97 -2.19
C VAL A 216 -5.08 -4.89 -3.20
N LEU A 217 -5.93 -4.29 -4.04
CA LEU A 217 -6.75 -5.02 -5.01
C LEU A 217 -5.90 -5.62 -6.12
N GLY A 218 -6.21 -6.86 -6.49
CA GLY A 218 -5.53 -7.56 -7.58
C GLY A 218 -4.18 -8.20 -7.22
N SER A 219 -3.72 -8.06 -5.99
CA SER A 219 -2.38 -8.48 -5.57
C SER A 219 -2.16 -9.99 -5.45
N HIS A 220 -3.17 -10.84 -5.64
CA HIS A 220 -3.07 -12.28 -5.39
C HIS A 220 -3.50 -13.19 -6.54
N ILE A 221 -4.80 -13.23 -6.83
CA ILE A 221 -5.41 -14.27 -7.67
C ILE A 221 -5.83 -13.71 -9.02
N THR A 222 -6.11 -12.42 -9.09
CA THR A 222 -6.51 -11.75 -10.32
C THR A 222 -5.33 -11.68 -11.28
N ARG A 223 -5.52 -12.18 -12.49
CA ARG A 223 -4.54 -12.11 -13.57
C ARG A 223 -4.75 -10.81 -14.34
N PHE A 224 -3.67 -10.09 -14.54
CA PHE A 224 -3.68 -8.92 -15.40
C PHE A 224 -3.10 -9.26 -16.78
N ASP A 225 -3.40 -8.44 -17.78
CA ASP A 225 -2.75 -8.45 -19.10
C ASP A 225 -1.28 -8.04 -19.03
N LYS A 226 -0.86 -7.43 -17.93
CA LYS A 226 0.53 -7.10 -17.57
C LYS A 226 0.84 -7.65 -16.20
N ASP A 227 2.06 -8.12 -16.00
CA ASP A 227 2.52 -8.54 -14.68
C ASP A 227 2.72 -7.31 -13.78
N LEU A 228 1.75 -7.06 -12.91
CA LEU A 228 1.79 -5.97 -11.95
C LEU A 228 2.19 -6.48 -10.57
N THR A 229 3.20 -5.86 -9.99
CA THR A 229 3.63 -6.12 -8.62
C THR A 229 2.66 -5.49 -7.62
N GLN A 230 2.66 -5.97 -6.38
CA GLN A 230 1.85 -5.36 -5.31
C GLN A 230 2.21 -3.88 -5.10
N GLN A 231 3.46 -3.49 -5.33
CA GLN A 231 3.91 -2.10 -5.22
C GLN A 231 3.27 -1.21 -6.30
N GLU A 232 3.27 -1.67 -7.56
CA GLU A 232 2.65 -0.95 -8.66
C GLU A 232 1.13 -0.83 -8.49
N LEU A 233 0.46 -1.91 -8.06
CA LEU A 233 -0.97 -1.88 -7.76
C LEU A 233 -1.30 -0.87 -6.65
N LEU A 234 -0.50 -0.82 -5.58
CA LEU A 234 -0.66 0.16 -4.51
C LEU A 234 -0.47 1.60 -5.02
N ASP A 235 0.57 1.86 -5.81
CA ASP A 235 0.85 3.19 -6.36
C ASP A 235 -0.26 3.65 -7.32
N ILE A 236 -0.84 2.73 -8.09
CA ILE A 236 -2.02 2.99 -8.94
C ILE A 236 -3.24 3.32 -8.08
N MET A 237 -3.51 2.54 -7.02
CA MET A 237 -4.63 2.82 -6.10
C MET A 237 -4.51 4.19 -5.45
N ILE A 238 -3.34 4.54 -4.92
CA ILE A 238 -3.08 5.86 -4.32
C ILE A 238 -3.28 6.97 -5.35
N SER A 239 -2.73 6.81 -6.55
CA SER A 239 -2.81 7.81 -7.61
C SER A 239 -4.24 8.02 -8.10
N SER A 240 -4.99 6.92 -8.33
CA SER A 240 -6.39 6.98 -8.74
C SER A 240 -7.27 7.66 -7.68
N TYR A 241 -7.06 7.34 -6.39
CA TYR A 241 -7.79 7.99 -5.30
C TYR A 241 -7.48 9.48 -5.20
N ARG A 242 -6.21 9.88 -5.32
CA ARG A 242 -5.80 11.29 -5.32
C ARG A 242 -6.43 12.09 -6.46
N LEU A 243 -6.59 11.48 -7.62
CA LEU A 243 -7.20 12.11 -8.81
C LEU A 243 -8.73 12.04 -8.80
N SER A 244 -9.34 11.16 -8.01
CA SER A 244 -10.78 11.04 -7.91
C SER A 244 -11.40 12.35 -7.41
N THR A 245 -12.57 12.70 -7.95
CA THR A 245 -13.40 13.80 -7.45
C THR A 245 -14.20 13.39 -6.21
N ARG A 246 -14.40 12.07 -6.01
CA ARG A 246 -15.10 11.47 -4.87
C ARG A 246 -14.08 10.91 -3.89
N LYS A 247 -14.05 11.46 -2.68
CA LYS A 247 -13.06 11.15 -1.65
C LYS A 247 -13.67 11.23 -0.27
N LEU A 248 -13.23 10.38 0.63
CA LEU A 248 -13.46 10.55 2.05
C LEU A 248 -12.85 11.89 2.48
N ARG A 249 -13.63 12.70 3.15
CA ARG A 249 -13.18 14.00 3.68
C ARG A 249 -12.73 13.83 5.12
N ASN A 250 -11.75 14.61 5.52
CA ASN A 250 -11.34 14.65 6.93
C ASN A 250 -12.55 14.95 7.84
N PRO A 251 -12.70 14.26 8.99
CA PRO A 251 -11.69 13.43 9.67
C PRO A 251 -11.58 11.98 9.15
N ASN A 252 -12.46 11.51 8.28
CA ASN A 252 -12.44 10.12 7.81
C ASN A 252 -11.21 9.80 6.96
N THR A 253 -10.67 8.62 7.17
CA THR A 253 -9.42 8.16 6.56
C THR A 253 -9.66 6.96 5.64
N LEU A 254 -9.04 6.97 4.46
CA LEU A 254 -8.89 5.78 3.64
C LEU A 254 -7.67 4.99 4.12
N HIS A 255 -7.89 3.78 4.58
CA HIS A 255 -6.84 2.84 4.95
C HIS A 255 -6.59 1.85 3.81
N ILE A 256 -5.35 1.73 3.33
CA ILE A 256 -4.97 0.68 2.40
C ILE A 256 -4.17 -0.35 3.18
N VAL A 257 -4.76 -1.54 3.35
CA VAL A 257 -4.19 -2.64 4.13
C VAL A 257 -3.35 -3.53 3.23
N CYS A 258 -2.07 -3.66 3.59
CA CYS A 258 -1.07 -4.38 2.81
C CYS A 258 -0.62 -5.65 3.54
N THR A 259 -0.31 -6.70 2.79
CA THR A 259 0.39 -7.88 3.30
C THR A 259 1.90 -7.74 3.08
N LYS A 260 2.69 -8.20 4.07
CA LYS A 260 4.15 -8.28 3.92
C LYS A 260 4.51 -9.34 2.87
N ARG A 261 5.31 -8.97 1.89
CA ARG A 261 5.80 -9.85 0.82
C ARG A 261 7.20 -9.45 0.39
N ASP A 262 7.91 -10.38 -0.21
CA ASP A 262 9.19 -10.11 -0.82
C ASP A 262 9.05 -9.08 -1.95
N GLY A 263 9.97 -8.13 -2.01
CA GLY A 263 9.95 -7.04 -2.98
C GLY A 263 8.98 -5.89 -2.67
N PHE A 264 8.11 -6.01 -1.66
CA PHE A 264 7.18 -4.97 -1.24
C PHE A 264 7.67 -4.19 -0.02
N SER A 265 7.62 -2.86 -0.09
CA SER A 265 7.99 -2.01 1.06
C SER A 265 7.19 -0.71 1.07
N LEU A 266 6.65 -0.38 2.24
CA LEU A 266 6.01 0.93 2.47
C LEU A 266 6.96 2.12 2.25
N ASN A 267 8.27 1.88 2.23
CA ASN A 267 9.29 2.90 1.95
C ASN A 267 9.42 3.25 0.46
N ASN A 268 8.85 2.43 -0.43
CA ASN A 268 8.90 2.62 -1.88
C ASN A 268 7.66 3.35 -2.42
N ILE A 269 6.71 3.72 -1.56
CA ILE A 269 5.49 4.42 -1.97
C ILE A 269 5.86 5.78 -2.56
N PHE A 270 5.34 6.07 -3.74
CA PHE A 270 5.55 7.33 -4.43
C PHE A 270 5.01 8.51 -3.60
N GLY A 271 5.88 9.47 -3.29
CA GLY A 271 5.52 10.69 -2.55
C GLY A 271 5.71 10.64 -1.03
N VAL A 272 6.20 9.55 -0.46
CA VAL A 272 6.51 9.45 0.98
C VAL A 272 7.74 10.28 1.38
N ASP A 273 8.64 10.51 0.44
CA ASP A 273 9.91 11.24 0.67
C ASP A 273 9.88 12.69 0.12
N LYS A 274 8.68 13.25 -0.12
CA LYS A 274 8.51 14.66 -0.53
C LYS A 274 8.23 15.54 0.67
#